data_bd26a08e2018688f22cf3731f242fc86
#
_entry.id   bd26a08e2018688f22cf3731f242fc86
#
_cell.length_a   1.000
_cell.length_b   1.000
_cell.length_c   1.000
_cell.angle_alpha   90.00
_cell.angle_beta   90.00
_cell.angle_gamma   90.00
#
_symmetry.space_group_name_H-M   'P 1'
#
loop_
_entity.id
_entity.type
_entity.pdbx_description
1 polymer ?
#
loop_
_entity_poly.entity_id
_entity_poly.type
_entity_poly.pdbx_seq_one_letter_code
_entity_poly.pdbx_strand_id
1 'polypeptide(L)'
;MKPAWDKLGDEYAASSSVVVAGVDCTVEQDLCQKYDVKGYPTIKYFTSESPATGSDYQGGRDFDGLKKFVSDELEVKCLLADTAGCSDKEKDFMEKWKGKEKAEATSQLERLQKMTGNSMAPDLKKWLLQRVSILKQITEA
;
A
#
# COMPACT_ATOMS: atom_id res chain seq x y z
N MET A 1 12.10 -3.76 -17.42
CA MET A 1 11.33 -4.10 -16.21
C MET A 1 11.49 -3.10 -15.09
N LYS A 2 12.70 -2.65 -14.78
CA LYS A 2 12.91 -1.67 -13.71
C LYS A 2 12.07 -0.39 -13.84
N PRO A 3 11.93 0.24 -15.02
CA PRO A 3 11.06 1.41 -15.15
C PRO A 3 9.60 1.14 -14.83
N ALA A 4 9.08 -0.03 -15.22
CA ALA A 4 7.71 -0.44 -14.89
C ALA A 4 7.55 -0.67 -13.39
N TRP A 5 8.55 -1.26 -12.74
CA TRP A 5 8.56 -1.49 -11.30
C TRP A 5 8.61 -0.19 -10.51
N ASP A 6 9.45 0.74 -10.91
CA ASP A 6 9.56 2.06 -10.28
C ASP A 6 8.25 2.84 -10.42
N LYS A 7 7.60 2.79 -11.58
CA LYS A 7 6.30 3.41 -11.82
C LYS A 7 5.21 2.79 -10.93
N LEU A 8 5.24 1.47 -10.75
CA LEU A 8 4.32 0.78 -9.86
C LEU A 8 4.53 1.23 -8.40
N GLY A 9 5.78 1.36 -7.97
CA GLY A 9 6.12 1.87 -6.65
C GLY A 9 5.61 3.28 -6.42
N ASP A 10 5.75 4.16 -7.40
CA ASP A 10 5.23 5.53 -7.34
C ASP A 10 3.69 5.55 -7.25
N GLU A 11 3.02 4.71 -8.01
CA GLU A 11 1.57 4.59 -8.01
C GLU A 11 1.02 4.17 -6.64
N TYR A 12 1.71 3.27 -5.94
CA TYR A 12 1.29 2.75 -4.65
C TYR A 12 2.07 3.34 -3.46
N ALA A 13 2.82 4.40 -3.65
CA ALA A 13 3.62 5.03 -2.58
C ALA A 13 2.78 5.49 -1.38
N ALA A 14 1.54 5.94 -1.62
CA ALA A 14 0.60 6.37 -0.59
C ALA A 14 -0.45 5.30 -0.24
N SER A 15 -0.30 4.08 -0.72
CA SER A 15 -1.25 3.00 -0.42
C SER A 15 -1.12 2.54 1.03
N SER A 16 -2.27 2.31 1.67
CA SER A 16 -2.33 1.75 3.02
C SER A 16 -2.30 0.22 3.03
N SER A 17 -2.49 -0.43 1.88
CA SER A 17 -2.61 -1.88 1.77
C SER A 17 -1.52 -2.54 0.92
N VAL A 18 -0.81 -1.79 0.10
CA VAL A 18 0.20 -2.31 -0.82
C VAL A 18 1.54 -1.62 -0.60
N VAL A 19 2.59 -2.43 -0.50
CA VAL A 19 3.98 -1.96 -0.47
C VAL A 19 4.71 -2.60 -1.66
N VAL A 20 5.34 -1.77 -2.48
CA VAL A 20 6.19 -2.21 -3.58
C VAL A 20 7.64 -1.99 -3.17
N ALA A 21 8.42 -3.06 -3.14
CA ALA A 21 9.81 -3.01 -2.70
C ALA A 21 10.73 -3.76 -3.65
N GLY A 22 11.96 -3.29 -3.75
CA GLY A 22 13.01 -3.98 -4.49
C GLY A 22 14.12 -4.44 -3.56
N VAL A 23 14.75 -5.56 -3.90
CA VAL A 23 15.91 -6.09 -3.18
C VAL A 23 17.01 -6.35 -4.19
N ASP A 24 18.21 -5.83 -3.90
CA ASP A 24 19.39 -6.12 -4.70
C ASP A 24 20.09 -7.37 -4.16
N CYS A 25 19.91 -8.48 -4.85
CA CYS A 25 20.47 -9.76 -4.43
C CYS A 25 21.98 -9.87 -4.62
N THR A 26 22.60 -8.93 -5.32
CA THR A 26 24.07 -8.85 -5.41
C THR A 26 24.68 -8.31 -4.11
N VAL A 27 23.88 -7.56 -3.33
CA VAL A 27 24.25 -7.01 -2.03
C VAL A 27 23.66 -7.83 -0.88
N GLU A 28 22.36 -8.13 -0.97
CA GLU A 28 21.58 -8.81 0.08
C GLU A 28 21.42 -10.30 -0.24
N GLN A 29 22.54 -11.00 -0.42
CA GLN A 29 22.55 -12.42 -0.81
C GLN A 29 21.84 -13.32 0.19
N ASP A 30 22.08 -13.13 1.49
CA ASP A 30 21.46 -13.93 2.55
C ASP A 30 19.93 -13.77 2.56
N LEU A 31 19.44 -12.55 2.37
CA LEU A 31 18.02 -12.26 2.29
C LEU A 31 17.39 -12.97 1.09
N CYS A 32 18.03 -12.93 -0.07
CA CYS A 32 17.53 -13.57 -1.27
C CYS A 32 17.52 -15.09 -1.14
N GLN A 33 18.51 -15.67 -0.49
CA GLN A 33 18.52 -17.11 -0.19
C GLN A 33 17.38 -17.49 0.77
N LYS A 34 17.14 -16.67 1.79
CA LYS A 34 16.06 -16.89 2.74
C LYS A 34 14.69 -16.95 2.06
N TYR A 35 14.48 -16.15 1.02
CA TYR A 35 13.23 -16.11 0.26
C TYR A 35 13.26 -16.98 -1.01
N ASP A 36 14.21 -17.88 -1.11
CA ASP A 36 14.31 -18.88 -2.19
C ASP A 36 14.40 -18.26 -3.59
N VAL A 37 15.16 -17.18 -3.71
CA VAL A 37 15.42 -16.52 -4.99
C VAL A 37 16.57 -17.25 -5.71
N LYS A 38 16.25 -17.90 -6.84
CA LYS A 38 17.19 -18.74 -7.60
C LYS A 38 17.65 -18.12 -8.93
N GLY A 39 17.03 -17.01 -9.33
CA GLY A 39 17.36 -16.34 -10.57
C GLY A 39 16.78 -14.93 -10.60
N TYR A 40 17.11 -14.17 -11.64
CA TYR A 40 16.69 -12.78 -11.79
C TYR A 40 16.05 -12.53 -13.15
N PRO A 41 15.01 -11.70 -13.23
CA PRO A 41 14.30 -11.11 -12.10
C PRO A 41 13.35 -12.12 -11.44
N THR A 42 13.24 -12.07 -10.13
CA THR A 42 12.22 -12.82 -9.38
C THR A 42 11.23 -11.83 -8.78
N ILE A 43 9.96 -12.00 -9.08
CA ILE A 43 8.88 -11.18 -8.54
C ILE A 43 8.05 -12.04 -7.60
N LYS A 44 7.90 -11.59 -6.37
CA LYS A 44 7.10 -12.29 -5.36
C LYS A 44 6.05 -11.35 -4.78
N TYR A 45 4.96 -11.94 -4.31
CA TYR A 45 3.94 -11.21 -3.55
C TYR A 45 3.66 -11.93 -2.23
N PHE A 46 3.27 -11.15 -1.24
CA PHE A 46 3.04 -11.61 0.12
C PHE A 46 1.65 -11.18 0.58
N THR A 47 0.85 -12.16 1.00
CA THR A 47 -0.48 -11.95 1.58
C THR A 47 -0.57 -12.73 2.87
N SER A 48 -1.68 -12.61 3.60
CA SER A 48 -1.94 -13.42 4.79
C SER A 48 -2.00 -14.92 4.49
N GLU A 49 -2.27 -15.28 3.24
CA GLU A 49 -2.43 -16.67 2.79
C GLU A 49 -1.18 -17.22 2.11
N SER A 50 -0.20 -16.37 1.77
CA SER A 50 1.01 -16.84 1.10
C SER A 50 1.99 -17.46 2.11
N PRO A 51 2.90 -18.36 1.63
CA PRO A 51 3.98 -18.87 2.47
C PRO A 51 4.88 -17.75 2.99
N ALA A 52 5.66 -18.03 4.03
CA ALA A 52 6.63 -17.06 4.57
C ALA A 52 7.65 -16.59 3.53
N THR A 53 7.95 -17.43 2.54
CA THR A 53 8.85 -17.10 1.42
C THR A 53 8.17 -16.33 0.29
N GLY A 54 6.88 -16.07 0.40
CA GLY A 54 6.07 -15.41 -0.64
C GLY A 54 5.63 -16.36 -1.74
N SER A 55 4.75 -15.87 -2.60
CA SER A 55 4.28 -16.57 -3.81
C SER A 55 4.93 -15.96 -5.04
N ASP A 56 5.28 -16.79 -6.01
CA ASP A 56 5.89 -16.31 -7.25
C ASP A 56 4.84 -15.69 -8.18
N TYR A 57 5.15 -14.52 -8.70
CA TYR A 57 4.33 -13.86 -9.71
C TYR A 57 4.74 -14.33 -11.11
N GLN A 58 3.78 -14.80 -11.88
CA GLN A 58 3.99 -15.37 -13.22
C GLN A 58 3.36 -14.57 -14.35
N GLY A 59 2.80 -13.40 -14.07
CA GLY A 59 2.13 -12.57 -15.05
C GLY A 59 3.06 -11.67 -15.87
N GLY A 60 2.47 -10.73 -16.59
CA GLY A 60 3.20 -9.74 -17.39
C GLY A 60 4.07 -8.82 -16.52
N ARG A 61 5.22 -8.44 -17.03
CA ARG A 61 6.19 -7.60 -16.32
C ARG A 61 6.14 -6.13 -16.75
N ASP A 62 5.19 -5.76 -17.58
CA ASP A 62 4.88 -4.39 -17.92
C ASP A 62 4.07 -3.71 -16.79
N PHE A 63 4.02 -2.40 -16.81
CA PHE A 63 3.32 -1.63 -15.77
C PHE A 63 1.83 -2.01 -15.68
N ASP A 64 1.15 -2.12 -16.82
CA ASP A 64 -0.29 -2.40 -16.85
C ASP A 64 -0.61 -3.78 -16.28
N GLY A 65 0.18 -4.79 -16.59
CA GLY A 65 0.03 -6.15 -16.06
C GLY A 65 0.28 -6.21 -14.57
N LEU A 66 1.33 -5.55 -14.10
CA LEU A 66 1.66 -5.47 -12.66
C LEU A 66 0.59 -4.73 -11.89
N LYS A 67 0.14 -3.58 -12.39
CA LYS A 67 -0.91 -2.77 -11.75
C LYS A 67 -2.22 -3.52 -11.67
N LYS A 68 -2.60 -4.21 -12.75
CA LYS A 68 -3.83 -5.01 -12.77
C LYS A 68 -3.79 -6.09 -11.70
N PHE A 69 -2.70 -6.84 -11.61
CA PHE A 69 -2.55 -7.88 -10.60
C PHE A 69 -2.65 -7.31 -9.18
N VAL A 70 -1.96 -6.23 -8.89
CA VAL A 70 -1.99 -5.59 -7.57
C VAL A 70 -3.40 -5.11 -7.23
N SER A 71 -4.08 -4.47 -8.18
CA SER A 71 -5.44 -3.97 -7.98
C SER A 71 -6.45 -5.09 -7.74
N ASP A 72 -6.33 -6.20 -8.48
CA ASP A 72 -7.29 -7.30 -8.41
C ASP A 72 -7.04 -8.22 -7.21
N GLU A 73 -5.79 -8.48 -6.85
CA GLU A 73 -5.40 -9.54 -5.93
C GLU A 73 -4.82 -9.04 -4.60
N LEU A 74 -4.20 -7.88 -4.57
CA LEU A 74 -3.45 -7.42 -3.40
C LEU A 74 -4.03 -6.18 -2.72
N GLU A 75 -4.59 -5.27 -3.48
CA GLU A 75 -5.07 -4.00 -2.94
C GLU A 75 -6.38 -4.17 -2.18
N VAL A 76 -6.39 -3.70 -0.93
CA VAL A 76 -7.61 -3.60 -0.12
C VAL A 76 -8.02 -2.13 -0.11
N LYS A 77 -9.19 -1.83 -0.68
CA LYS A 77 -9.73 -0.47 -0.75
C LYS A 77 -10.78 -0.24 0.33
N CYS A 78 -10.54 0.76 1.15
CA CYS A 78 -11.50 1.27 2.10
C CYS A 78 -12.16 2.51 1.50
N LEU A 79 -13.43 2.39 1.10
CA LEU A 79 -14.18 3.45 0.42
C LEU A 79 -15.33 3.93 1.28
N LEU A 80 -15.64 5.23 1.24
CA LEU A 80 -16.81 5.80 1.92
C LEU A 80 -18.12 5.21 1.39
N ALA A 81 -18.16 4.92 0.10
CA ALA A 81 -19.33 4.32 -0.55
C ALA A 81 -19.45 2.82 -0.33
N ASP A 82 -18.34 2.15 -0.03
CA ASP A 82 -18.30 0.71 0.23
C ASP A 82 -17.31 0.42 1.35
N THR A 83 -17.81 0.19 2.55
CA THR A 83 -17.02 -0.03 3.75
C THR A 83 -16.62 -1.49 3.98
N ALA A 84 -16.93 -2.38 3.04
CA ALA A 84 -16.64 -3.81 3.19
C ALA A 84 -15.14 -4.11 3.35
N GLY A 85 -14.27 -3.31 2.69
CA GLY A 85 -12.83 -3.43 2.81
C GLY A 85 -12.22 -2.68 4.00
N CYS A 86 -13.02 -2.03 4.83
CA CYS A 86 -12.54 -1.22 5.96
C CYS A 86 -12.45 -2.04 7.24
N SER A 87 -11.39 -1.79 8.03
CA SER A 87 -11.32 -2.29 9.41
C SER A 87 -12.28 -1.52 10.31
N ASP A 88 -12.57 -2.04 11.50
CA ASP A 88 -13.41 -1.36 12.49
C ASP A 88 -12.83 0.01 12.86
N LYS A 89 -11.52 0.08 13.01
CA LYS A 89 -10.79 1.31 13.28
C LYS A 89 -10.98 2.37 12.18
N GLU A 90 -10.96 1.94 10.93
CA GLU A 90 -11.23 2.82 9.79
C GLU A 90 -12.68 3.29 9.76
N LYS A 91 -13.63 2.41 10.04
CA LYS A 91 -15.06 2.75 10.11
C LYS A 91 -15.35 3.78 11.20
N ASP A 92 -14.78 3.60 12.38
CA ASP A 92 -14.93 4.55 13.49
C ASP A 92 -14.35 5.93 13.12
N PHE A 93 -13.20 5.94 12.47
CA PHE A 93 -12.56 7.17 11.99
C PHE A 93 -13.42 7.88 10.94
N MET A 94 -14.01 7.14 10.01
CA MET A 94 -14.93 7.67 9.01
C MET A 94 -16.14 8.35 9.65
N GLU A 95 -16.80 7.69 10.60
CA GLU A 95 -17.97 8.22 11.29
C GLU A 95 -17.64 9.48 12.03
N LYS A 96 -16.50 9.50 12.73
CA LYS A 96 -16.02 10.67 13.46
C LYS A 96 -15.87 11.89 12.54
N TRP A 97 -15.29 11.69 11.36
CA TRP A 97 -14.98 12.78 10.44
C TRP A 97 -16.11 13.16 9.50
N LYS A 98 -17.05 12.26 9.24
CA LYS A 98 -18.27 12.59 8.48
C LYS A 98 -19.13 13.66 9.16
N GLY A 99 -19.12 13.69 10.49
CA GLY A 99 -19.84 14.68 11.28
C GLY A 99 -19.14 16.03 11.42
N LYS A 100 -17.93 16.17 10.92
CA LYS A 100 -17.13 17.39 11.05
C LYS A 100 -17.17 18.23 9.76
N GLU A 101 -16.86 19.52 9.90
CA GLU A 101 -16.78 20.40 8.74
C GLU A 101 -15.63 20.01 7.81
N LYS A 102 -15.86 20.25 6.51
CA LYS A 102 -14.86 19.96 5.47
C LYS A 102 -13.53 20.69 5.71
N ALA A 103 -13.59 21.93 6.22
CA ALA A 103 -12.39 22.70 6.57
C ALA A 103 -11.55 22.03 7.64
N GLU A 104 -12.17 21.43 8.66
CA GLU A 104 -11.47 20.67 9.70
C GLU A 104 -10.82 19.41 9.12
N ALA A 105 -11.54 18.69 8.27
CA ALA A 105 -11.02 17.50 7.60
C ALA A 105 -9.82 17.86 6.71
N THR A 106 -9.88 18.95 5.98
CA THR A 106 -8.78 19.45 5.13
C THR A 106 -7.54 19.78 5.95
N SER A 107 -7.72 20.48 7.08
CA SER A 107 -6.60 20.81 7.98
C SER A 107 -5.93 19.57 8.57
N GLN A 108 -6.72 18.59 8.97
CA GLN A 108 -6.21 17.33 9.49
C GLN A 108 -5.48 16.53 8.39
N LEU A 109 -6.03 16.52 7.18
CA LEU A 109 -5.40 15.85 6.03
C LEU A 109 -4.01 16.44 5.75
N GLU A 110 -3.90 17.76 5.69
CA GLU A 110 -2.61 18.44 5.48
C GLU A 110 -1.60 18.07 6.57
N ARG A 111 -2.04 18.06 7.83
CA ARG A 111 -1.20 17.69 8.97
C ARG A 111 -0.68 16.26 8.83
N LEU A 112 -1.57 15.31 8.50
CA LEU A 112 -1.20 13.91 8.33
C LEU A 112 -0.28 13.70 7.13
N GLN A 113 -0.52 14.40 6.03
CA GLN A 113 0.34 14.33 4.84
C GLN A 113 1.78 14.78 5.14
N LYS A 114 1.95 15.81 5.96
CA LYS A 114 3.28 16.25 6.39
C LYS A 114 4.01 15.18 7.21
N MET A 115 3.27 14.34 7.92
CA MET A 115 3.85 13.25 8.73
C MET A 115 4.27 12.04 7.88
N THR A 116 3.78 11.89 6.67
CA THR A 116 4.06 10.71 5.83
C THR A 116 5.53 10.55 5.47
N GLY A 117 6.29 11.64 5.47
CA GLY A 117 7.74 11.63 5.22
C GLY A 117 8.58 11.25 6.44
N ASN A 118 7.98 11.17 7.63
CA ASN A 118 8.69 10.87 8.85
C ASN A 118 8.95 9.37 9.00
N SER A 119 10.06 9.02 9.63
CA SER A 119 10.34 7.64 10.01
C SER A 119 9.45 7.24 11.19
N MET A 120 8.78 6.11 11.07
CA MET A 120 7.90 5.59 12.13
C MET A 120 7.74 4.07 12.00
N ALA A 121 7.21 3.43 13.05
CA ALA A 121 6.93 2.00 13.05
C ALA A 121 5.95 1.63 11.92
N PRO A 122 6.09 0.45 11.29
CA PRO A 122 5.24 0.03 10.16
C PRO A 122 3.73 0.12 10.45
N ASP A 123 3.30 -0.27 11.64
CA ASP A 123 1.88 -0.22 12.03
C ASP A 123 1.36 1.22 12.11
N LEU A 124 2.16 2.12 12.64
CA LEU A 124 1.82 3.54 12.72
C LEU A 124 1.78 4.17 11.32
N LYS A 125 2.70 3.80 10.44
CA LYS A 125 2.74 4.26 9.06
C LYS A 125 1.50 3.79 8.30
N LYS A 126 1.14 2.54 8.45
CA LYS A 126 -0.08 1.97 7.84
C LYS A 126 -1.32 2.73 8.29
N TRP A 127 -1.48 2.93 9.58
CA TRP A 127 -2.62 3.68 10.12
C TRP A 127 -2.64 5.13 9.66
N LEU A 128 -1.48 5.76 9.57
CA LEU A 128 -1.37 7.12 9.02
C LEU A 128 -1.89 7.19 7.59
N LEU A 129 -1.46 6.27 6.73
CA LEU A 129 -1.87 6.21 5.32
C LEU A 129 -3.36 5.89 5.17
N GLN A 130 -3.91 5.03 6.03
CA GLN A 130 -5.35 4.74 6.06
C GLN A 130 -6.16 5.99 6.36
N ARG A 131 -5.75 6.77 7.37
CA ARG A 131 -6.41 8.04 7.71
C ARG A 131 -6.30 9.06 6.59
N VAL A 132 -5.16 9.17 5.95
CA VAL A 132 -4.97 10.07 4.80
C VAL A 132 -5.92 9.70 3.66
N SER A 133 -6.04 8.43 3.34
CA SER A 133 -6.96 7.94 2.30
C SER A 133 -8.42 8.30 2.60
N ILE A 134 -8.86 8.07 3.84
CA ILE A 134 -10.23 8.39 4.26
C ILE A 134 -10.50 9.90 4.19
N LEU A 135 -9.59 10.71 4.71
CA LEU A 135 -9.75 12.17 4.70
C LEU A 135 -9.75 12.75 3.29
N LYS A 136 -8.94 12.19 2.39
CA LYS A 136 -8.98 12.58 0.97
C LYS A 136 -10.36 12.37 0.37
N GLN A 137 -10.97 11.21 0.61
CA GLN A 137 -12.32 10.91 0.12
C GLN A 137 -13.35 11.88 0.70
N ILE A 138 -13.26 12.20 1.99
CA ILE A 138 -14.17 13.13 2.65
C ILE A 138 -14.03 14.54 2.07
N THR A 139 -12.81 15.02 1.85
CA THR A 139 -12.55 16.38 1.35
C THR A 139 -12.84 16.55 -0.14
N GLU A 140 -12.77 15.46 -0.91
CA GLU A 140 -13.06 15.44 -2.35
C GLU A 140 -14.54 15.18 -2.67
N ALA A 141 -15.30 14.78 -1.69
CA ALA A 141 -16.73 14.47 -1.85
C ALA A 141 -17.61 15.73 -2.02
#